data_c9352c5d8ee9f510b6def69d1130f377
#
_entry.id   c9352c5d8ee9f510b6def69d1130f377
#
_cell.length_a   1.000
_cell.length_b   1.000
_cell.length_c   1.000
_cell.angle_alpha   90.00
_cell.angle_beta   90.00
_cell.angle_gamma   90.00
#
_symmetry.space_group_name_H-M   'P 1'
#
loop_
_entity.id
_entity.type
_entity.pdbx_description
1 polymer ?
#
loop_
_entity_poly.entity_id
_entity_poly.type
_entity_poly.pdbx_seq_one_letter_code
_entity_poly.pdbx_strand_id
1 'polypeptide(L)'
;LLRQIIGGAPKKIALLSHTNPDGDTIGAALAWRSYLERLGHTTCCIAPNRYPYFLEWMTDIGHIGVFKEDSDGEMARFISEAEIIFCMDFNQINRLDRVTDTAMANTTATRILIDHHLHPPVDGYALQFSDTYSCSTSYIVYQLIVALAGEEAIDQAMAEALYVGIMTDTGNFSFS
;
A
#
# COMPACT_ATOMS: atom_id res chain seq x y z
N LEU A 1 2.73 -6.61 17.36
CA LEU A 1 3.97 -6.26 16.65
C LEU A 1 3.79 -5.07 15.72
N LEU A 2 2.79 -5.07 14.78
CA LEU A 2 2.57 -3.93 13.88
C LEU A 2 2.45 -2.60 14.64
N ARG A 3 1.61 -2.56 15.69
CA ARG A 3 1.44 -1.37 16.55
C ARG A 3 2.77 -0.85 17.15
N GLN A 4 3.71 -1.72 17.41
CA GLN A 4 5.05 -1.36 17.91
C GLN A 4 5.92 -0.77 16.79
N ILE A 5 5.82 -1.34 15.56
CA ILE A 5 6.60 -0.90 14.40
C ILE A 5 6.16 0.49 13.94
N ILE A 6 4.84 0.73 13.83
CA ILE A 6 4.28 2.02 13.39
C ILE A 6 4.00 2.99 14.55
N GLY A 7 4.24 2.59 15.78
CA GLY A 7 4.09 3.48 16.96
C GLY A 7 5.34 4.31 17.23
N GLY A 8 5.20 5.29 18.12
CA GLY A 8 6.31 6.11 18.61
C GLY A 8 6.62 7.31 17.72
N ALA A 9 7.91 7.59 17.49
CA ALA A 9 8.34 8.77 16.72
C ALA A 9 7.89 8.70 15.25
N PRO A 10 7.65 9.86 14.59
CA PRO A 10 7.39 9.93 13.15
C PRO A 10 8.49 9.24 12.34
N LYS A 11 8.08 8.53 11.28
CA LYS A 11 8.95 7.76 10.38
C LYS A 11 8.69 8.12 8.94
N LYS A 12 9.68 7.89 8.08
CA LYS A 12 9.50 7.85 6.63
C LYS A 12 9.01 6.46 6.21
N ILE A 13 7.86 6.43 5.55
CA ILE A 13 7.18 5.18 5.17
C ILE A 13 6.85 5.21 3.68
N ALA A 14 7.43 4.29 2.91
CA ALA A 14 7.05 4.07 1.51
C ALA A 14 5.95 3.00 1.43
N LEU A 15 4.94 3.26 0.61
CA LEU A 15 3.90 2.30 0.26
C LEU A 15 4.07 1.98 -1.23
N LEU A 16 4.49 0.76 -1.54
CA LEU A 16 4.81 0.34 -2.90
C LEU A 16 3.68 -0.51 -3.47
N SER A 17 3.16 -0.11 -4.61
CA SER A 17 2.14 -0.80 -5.39
C SER A 17 2.76 -1.59 -6.54
N HIS A 18 2.06 -2.60 -7.04
CA HIS A 18 2.54 -3.39 -8.18
C HIS A 18 2.45 -2.65 -9.52
N THR A 19 3.14 -3.16 -10.54
CA THR A 19 3.02 -2.69 -11.92
C THR A 19 1.60 -2.91 -12.46
N ASN A 20 1.12 -1.98 -13.29
CA ASN A 20 -0.26 -1.91 -13.76
C ASN A 20 -1.25 -1.92 -12.58
N PRO A 21 -1.14 -0.92 -11.68
CA PRO A 21 -1.94 -0.87 -10.48
C PRO A 21 -3.42 -0.78 -10.82
N ASP A 22 -4.22 -1.52 -10.07
CA ASP A 22 -5.69 -1.54 -10.20
C ASP A 22 -6.37 -0.80 -9.04
N GLY A 23 -7.69 -0.96 -8.93
CA GLY A 23 -8.45 -0.28 -7.88
C GLY A 23 -8.12 -0.81 -6.48
N ASP A 24 -7.77 -2.08 -6.34
CA ASP A 24 -7.47 -2.66 -5.03
C ASP A 24 -6.12 -2.15 -4.49
N THR A 25 -5.06 -2.23 -5.29
CA THR A 25 -3.75 -1.73 -4.84
C THR A 25 -3.77 -0.22 -4.56
N ILE A 26 -4.48 0.58 -5.38
CA ILE A 26 -4.62 2.03 -5.18
C ILE A 26 -5.47 2.35 -3.94
N GLY A 27 -6.62 1.70 -3.80
CA GLY A 27 -7.51 1.90 -2.65
C GLY A 27 -6.84 1.52 -1.33
N ALA A 28 -6.20 0.36 -1.28
CA ALA A 28 -5.43 -0.09 -0.12
C ALA A 28 -4.32 0.90 0.25
N ALA A 29 -3.53 1.36 -0.74
CA ALA A 29 -2.43 2.29 -0.50
C ALA A 29 -2.92 3.65 0.04
N LEU A 30 -3.98 4.24 -0.56
CA LEU A 30 -4.53 5.53 -0.13
C LEU A 30 -5.12 5.47 1.28
N ALA A 31 -5.90 4.44 1.59
CA ALA A 31 -6.48 4.27 2.91
C ALA A 31 -5.40 4.05 3.98
N TRP A 32 -4.42 3.18 3.71
CA TRP A 32 -3.33 2.91 4.65
C TRP A 32 -2.42 4.13 4.85
N ARG A 33 -2.12 4.87 3.77
CA ARG A 33 -1.43 6.16 3.82
C ARG A 33 -2.13 7.13 4.78
N SER A 34 -3.43 7.36 4.57
CA SER A 34 -4.20 8.30 5.38
C SER A 34 -4.15 7.94 6.87
N TYR A 35 -4.27 6.65 7.19
CA TYR A 35 -4.14 6.16 8.57
C TYR A 35 -2.74 6.44 9.15
N LEU A 36 -1.67 6.13 8.42
CA LEU A 36 -0.29 6.35 8.86
C LEU A 36 0.05 7.83 9.06
N GLU A 37 -0.45 8.71 8.20
CA GLU A 37 -0.25 10.15 8.33
C GLU A 37 -0.95 10.74 9.57
N ARG A 38 -2.09 10.20 9.96
CA ARG A 38 -2.73 10.55 11.24
C ARG A 38 -1.92 10.14 12.47
N LEU A 39 -1.08 9.12 12.34
CA LEU A 39 -0.11 8.77 13.37
C LEU A 39 1.13 9.67 13.37
N GLY A 40 1.21 10.63 12.43
CA GLY A 40 2.30 11.60 12.32
C GLY A 40 3.45 11.17 11.41
N HIS A 41 3.32 10.09 10.65
CA HIS A 41 4.35 9.63 9.72
C HIS A 41 4.38 10.47 8.44
N THR A 42 5.54 10.49 7.78
CA THR A 42 5.69 11.02 6.42
C THR A 42 5.63 9.86 5.45
N THR A 43 4.66 9.89 4.54
CA THR A 43 4.39 8.78 3.62
C THR A 43 4.62 9.16 2.16
N CYS A 44 4.90 8.16 1.32
CA CYS A 44 4.90 8.27 -0.13
C CYS A 44 4.32 6.99 -0.73
N CYS A 45 3.19 7.12 -1.44
CA CYS A 45 2.61 6.02 -2.21
C CYS A 45 3.22 6.02 -3.60
N ILE A 46 3.78 4.89 -4.04
CA ILE A 46 4.54 4.80 -5.28
C ILE A 46 4.06 3.59 -6.09
N ALA A 47 3.56 3.87 -7.29
CA ALA A 47 3.27 2.85 -8.30
C ALA A 47 4.34 2.88 -9.40
N PRO A 48 4.77 1.73 -9.96
CA PRO A 48 5.77 1.69 -11.03
C PRO A 48 5.35 2.45 -12.29
N ASN A 49 4.06 2.41 -12.62
CA ASN A 49 3.46 3.08 -13.77
C ASN A 49 2.07 3.62 -13.42
N ARG A 50 1.49 4.42 -14.33
CA ARG A 50 0.22 5.10 -14.10
C ARG A 50 -0.94 4.12 -13.90
N TYR A 51 -1.81 4.46 -12.98
CA TYR A 51 -3.08 3.80 -12.70
C TYR A 51 -4.10 4.06 -13.82
N PRO A 52 -5.17 3.23 -13.94
CA PRO A 52 -6.25 3.43 -14.92
C PRO A 52 -6.95 4.77 -14.76
N TYR A 53 -7.28 5.42 -15.88
CA TYR A 53 -7.90 6.75 -15.91
C TYR A 53 -9.25 6.81 -15.16
N PHE A 54 -9.98 5.71 -15.09
CA PHE A 54 -11.27 5.65 -14.39
C PHE A 54 -11.15 5.77 -12.86
N LEU A 55 -9.93 5.76 -12.31
CA LEU A 55 -9.67 6.03 -10.89
C LEU A 55 -9.34 7.51 -10.60
N GLU A 56 -9.22 8.35 -11.64
CA GLU A 56 -8.82 9.76 -11.48
C GLU A 56 -9.80 10.62 -10.66
N TRP A 57 -11.03 10.15 -10.46
CA TRP A 57 -12.04 10.82 -9.66
C TRP A 57 -11.88 10.58 -8.14
N MET A 58 -11.08 9.58 -7.72
CA MET A 58 -10.93 9.24 -6.32
C MET A 58 -10.33 10.40 -5.53
N THR A 59 -10.87 10.64 -4.34
CA THR A 59 -10.26 11.54 -3.36
C THR A 59 -8.83 11.08 -3.07
N ASP A 60 -7.91 12.01 -2.94
CA ASP A 60 -6.49 11.75 -2.66
C ASP A 60 -5.70 11.00 -3.75
N ILE A 61 -6.27 10.72 -4.93
CA ILE A 61 -5.56 10.03 -6.02
C ILE A 61 -4.24 10.72 -6.41
N GLY A 62 -4.15 12.03 -6.26
CA GLY A 62 -2.95 12.82 -6.50
C GLY A 62 -1.77 12.48 -5.59
N HIS A 63 -1.97 11.71 -4.53
CA HIS A 63 -0.90 11.21 -3.66
C HIS A 63 -0.24 9.92 -4.16
N ILE A 64 -0.72 9.35 -5.27
CA ILE A 64 -0.05 8.22 -5.92
C ILE A 64 1.02 8.74 -6.87
N GLY A 65 2.27 8.64 -6.46
CA GLY A 65 3.43 8.92 -7.31
C GLY A 65 3.62 7.83 -8.37
N VAL A 66 3.94 8.24 -9.60
CA VAL A 66 4.23 7.34 -10.71
C VAL A 66 5.73 7.30 -10.94
N PHE A 67 6.38 6.21 -10.53
CA PHE A 67 7.86 6.08 -10.55
C PHE A 67 8.46 6.28 -11.94
N LYS A 68 7.77 5.84 -12.99
CA LYS A 68 8.20 6.06 -14.39
C LYS A 68 8.30 7.55 -14.76
N GLU A 69 7.62 8.44 -14.01
CA GLU A 69 7.59 9.88 -14.20
C GLU A 69 8.51 10.63 -13.21
N ASP A 70 9.28 9.90 -12.37
CA ASP A 70 10.21 10.42 -11.36
C ASP A 70 11.50 10.98 -12.00
N SER A 71 11.36 12.10 -12.72
CA SER A 71 12.47 12.69 -13.50
C SER A 71 13.58 13.29 -12.64
N ASP A 72 13.28 13.69 -11.43
CA ASP A 72 14.21 14.29 -10.46
C ASP A 72 14.68 13.32 -9.36
N GLY A 73 14.17 12.09 -9.38
CA GLY A 73 14.57 11.01 -8.47
C GLY A 73 14.09 11.19 -7.03
N GLU A 74 13.05 11.99 -6.80
CA GLU A 74 12.52 12.21 -5.46
C GLU A 74 11.91 10.95 -4.85
N MET A 75 11.15 10.18 -5.64
CA MET A 75 10.58 8.91 -5.18
C MET A 75 11.67 7.87 -4.90
N ALA A 76 12.66 7.77 -5.80
CA ALA A 76 13.79 6.86 -5.59
C ALA A 76 14.55 7.20 -4.30
N ARG A 77 14.81 8.49 -4.05
CA ARG A 77 15.43 8.97 -2.82
C ARG A 77 14.56 8.66 -1.61
N PHE A 78 13.24 8.91 -1.69
CA PHE A 78 12.32 8.61 -0.60
C PHE A 78 12.36 7.13 -0.22
N ILE A 79 12.32 6.21 -1.19
CA ILE A 79 12.45 4.76 -0.95
C ILE A 79 13.77 4.44 -0.27
N SER A 80 14.89 5.03 -0.72
CA SER A 80 16.21 4.75 -0.15
C SER A 80 16.35 5.22 1.30
N GLU A 81 15.60 6.24 1.71
CA GLU A 81 15.59 6.80 3.06
C GLU A 81 14.44 6.26 3.93
N ALA A 82 13.55 5.46 3.38
CA ALA A 82 12.41 4.92 4.12
C ALA A 82 12.87 3.99 5.25
N GLU A 83 12.29 4.15 6.43
CA GLU A 83 12.50 3.28 7.60
C GLU A 83 11.57 2.07 7.56
N ILE A 84 10.39 2.23 6.92
CA ILE A 84 9.41 1.18 6.69
C ILE A 84 9.01 1.18 5.23
N ILE A 85 8.92 0.01 4.64
CA ILE A 85 8.39 -0.20 3.29
C ILE A 85 7.20 -1.17 3.38
N PHE A 86 6.00 -0.67 3.10
CA PHE A 86 4.84 -1.53 2.88
C PHE A 86 4.80 -1.96 1.42
N CYS A 87 4.71 -3.27 1.21
CA CYS A 87 4.46 -3.90 -0.07
C CYS A 87 2.97 -4.23 -0.14
N MET A 88 2.26 -3.57 -1.08
CA MET A 88 0.81 -3.55 -1.11
C MET A 88 0.30 -4.32 -2.32
N ASP A 89 -0.51 -5.36 -2.07
CA ASP A 89 -1.26 -6.06 -3.10
C ASP A 89 -0.40 -6.81 -4.14
N PHE A 90 0.65 -7.47 -3.68
CA PHE A 90 1.45 -8.37 -4.51
C PHE A 90 2.26 -9.36 -3.67
N ASN A 91 2.37 -10.59 -4.16
CA ASN A 91 3.09 -11.67 -3.49
C ASN A 91 4.56 -11.81 -3.91
N GLN A 92 5.00 -11.14 -4.97
CA GLN A 92 6.36 -11.24 -5.49
C GLN A 92 6.96 -9.86 -5.74
N ILE A 93 8.17 -9.64 -5.23
CA ILE A 93 8.85 -8.34 -5.29
C ILE A 93 9.13 -7.86 -6.73
N ASN A 94 9.27 -8.77 -7.69
CA ASN A 94 9.48 -8.43 -9.10
C ASN A 94 8.25 -7.76 -9.75
N ARG A 95 7.08 -7.81 -9.12
CA ARG A 95 5.90 -7.04 -9.54
C ARG A 95 6.06 -5.53 -9.38
N LEU A 96 7.11 -5.09 -8.70
CA LEU A 96 7.50 -3.68 -8.62
C LEU A 96 8.23 -3.16 -9.87
N ASP A 97 8.52 -4.01 -10.86
CA ASP A 97 9.25 -3.62 -12.09
C ASP A 97 10.51 -2.80 -11.75
N ARG A 98 10.63 -1.58 -12.27
CA ARG A 98 11.79 -0.69 -12.07
C ARG A 98 11.99 -0.25 -10.61
N VAL A 99 10.95 -0.26 -9.79
CA VAL A 99 11.05 0.08 -8.36
C VAL A 99 11.75 -1.01 -7.56
N THR A 100 11.80 -2.25 -8.11
CA THR A 100 12.39 -3.41 -7.42
C THR A 100 13.81 -3.15 -6.95
N ASP A 101 14.69 -2.70 -7.84
CA ASP A 101 16.11 -2.49 -7.51
C ASP A 101 16.28 -1.43 -6.43
N THR A 102 15.54 -0.33 -6.50
CA THR A 102 15.58 0.74 -5.50
C THR A 102 15.06 0.26 -4.15
N ALA A 103 13.96 -0.49 -4.13
CA ALA A 103 13.38 -1.02 -2.91
C ALA A 103 14.30 -2.07 -2.25
N MET A 104 14.95 -2.92 -3.06
CA MET A 104 15.86 -3.95 -2.56
C MET A 104 17.20 -3.38 -2.11
N ALA A 105 17.66 -2.27 -2.70
CA ALA A 105 18.87 -1.57 -2.27
C ALA A 105 18.76 -0.99 -0.85
N ASN A 106 17.55 -0.64 -0.40
CA ASN A 106 17.31 -0.24 1.00
C ASN A 106 17.26 -1.50 1.89
N THR A 107 18.39 -1.91 2.39
CA THR A 107 18.55 -3.10 3.25
C THR A 107 18.21 -2.85 4.72
N THR A 108 18.02 -1.60 5.12
CA THR A 108 17.76 -1.21 6.51
C THR A 108 16.27 -1.04 6.81
N ALA A 109 15.45 -0.83 5.79
CA ALA A 109 14.01 -0.68 5.97
C ALA A 109 13.34 -1.95 6.50
N THR A 110 12.42 -1.77 7.43
CA THR A 110 11.50 -2.83 7.85
C THR A 110 10.47 -3.05 6.76
N ARG A 111 10.52 -4.20 6.05
CA ARG A 111 9.53 -4.53 5.00
C ARG A 111 8.34 -5.25 5.60
N ILE A 112 7.15 -4.80 5.21
CA ILE A 112 5.86 -5.37 5.64
C ILE A 112 5.02 -5.64 4.40
N LEU A 113 4.45 -6.84 4.32
CA LEU A 113 3.55 -7.23 3.25
C LEU A 113 2.10 -7.11 3.71
N ILE A 114 1.23 -6.54 2.85
CA ILE A 114 -0.22 -6.62 2.96
C ILE A 114 -0.75 -7.08 1.61
N ASP A 115 -1.30 -8.30 1.55
CA ASP A 115 -1.58 -8.96 0.28
C ASP A 115 -2.63 -10.07 0.42
N HIS A 116 -3.43 -10.30 -0.62
CA HIS A 116 -4.40 -11.39 -0.65
C HIS A 116 -4.12 -12.44 -1.74
N HIS A 117 -3.07 -12.26 -2.53
CA HIS A 117 -2.75 -13.17 -3.63
C HIS A 117 -2.34 -14.57 -3.14
N LEU A 118 -2.62 -15.57 -3.99
CA LEU A 118 -2.19 -16.96 -3.74
C LEU A 118 -0.66 -17.06 -3.72
N HIS A 119 -0.12 -18.06 -3.02
CA HIS A 119 1.31 -18.32 -2.90
C HIS A 119 2.09 -17.16 -2.26
N PRO A 120 1.76 -16.80 -0.99
CA PRO A 120 2.50 -15.78 -0.28
C PRO A 120 3.99 -16.12 -0.19
N PRO A 121 4.88 -15.10 -0.15
CA PRO A 121 6.31 -15.33 -0.03
C PRO A 121 6.66 -15.96 1.33
N VAL A 122 7.68 -16.81 1.33
CA VAL A 122 8.12 -17.52 2.55
C VAL A 122 8.96 -16.61 3.45
N ASP A 123 9.71 -15.67 2.86
CA ASP A 123 10.68 -14.81 3.55
C ASP A 123 10.74 -13.39 2.92
N GLY A 124 11.68 -12.58 3.39
CA GLY A 124 11.91 -11.23 2.87
C GLY A 124 11.11 -10.11 3.56
N TYR A 125 10.21 -10.45 4.49
CA TYR A 125 9.37 -9.50 5.21
C TYR A 125 9.48 -9.72 6.73
N ALA A 126 9.57 -8.62 7.47
CA ALA A 126 9.54 -8.65 8.94
C ALA A 126 8.15 -9.00 9.48
N LEU A 127 7.10 -8.68 8.70
CA LEU A 127 5.71 -8.95 9.04
C LEU A 127 4.91 -9.14 7.74
N GLN A 128 3.99 -10.10 7.75
CA GLN A 128 3.11 -10.37 6.62
C GLN A 128 1.67 -10.44 7.09
N PHE A 129 0.81 -9.67 6.44
CA PHE A 129 -0.65 -9.75 6.51
C PHE A 129 -1.13 -10.31 5.17
N SER A 130 -0.95 -11.60 5.01
CA SER A 130 -1.34 -12.30 3.79
C SER A 130 -2.51 -13.23 4.11
N ASP A 131 -3.66 -12.92 3.49
CA ASP A 131 -4.87 -13.72 3.62
C ASP A 131 -5.46 -14.05 2.24
N THR A 132 -5.17 -15.25 1.77
CA THR A 132 -5.63 -15.72 0.45
C THR A 132 -7.14 -16.01 0.37
N TYR A 133 -7.86 -15.92 1.48
CA TYR A 133 -9.32 -15.99 1.55
C TYR A 133 -9.97 -14.61 1.57
N SER A 134 -9.19 -13.56 1.76
CA SER A 134 -9.68 -12.19 1.69
C SER A 134 -10.10 -11.86 0.26
N CYS A 135 -11.21 -11.14 0.11
CA CYS A 135 -11.70 -10.72 -1.19
C CYS A 135 -10.83 -9.64 -1.86
N SER A 136 -9.96 -8.95 -1.10
CA SER A 136 -9.07 -7.91 -1.59
C SER A 136 -8.06 -7.49 -0.52
N THR A 137 -6.96 -6.86 -0.93
CA THR A 137 -6.00 -6.22 -0.03
C THR A 137 -6.62 -5.02 0.70
N SER A 138 -7.51 -4.28 0.06
CA SER A 138 -8.28 -3.19 0.69
C SER A 138 -9.11 -3.68 1.88
N TYR A 139 -9.69 -4.86 1.79
CA TYR A 139 -10.41 -5.45 2.92
C TYR A 139 -9.48 -5.81 4.08
N ILE A 140 -8.28 -6.32 3.80
CA ILE A 140 -7.27 -6.56 4.84
C ILE A 140 -6.86 -5.23 5.51
N VAL A 141 -6.66 -4.17 4.71
CA VAL A 141 -6.35 -2.82 5.25
C VAL A 141 -7.49 -2.30 6.14
N TYR A 142 -8.75 -2.46 5.73
CA TYR A 142 -9.90 -2.15 6.57
C TYR A 142 -9.81 -2.87 7.92
N GLN A 143 -9.62 -4.19 7.91
CA GLN A 143 -9.52 -4.98 9.14
C GLN A 143 -8.35 -4.53 10.03
N LEU A 144 -7.20 -4.16 9.44
CA LEU A 144 -6.06 -3.66 10.19
C LEU A 144 -6.35 -2.32 10.85
N ILE A 145 -6.98 -1.37 10.16
CA ILE A 145 -7.35 -0.06 10.73
C ILE A 145 -8.33 -0.25 11.88
N VAL A 146 -9.36 -1.06 11.69
CA VAL A 146 -10.36 -1.35 12.74
C VAL A 146 -9.71 -2.01 13.96
N ALA A 147 -8.83 -2.97 13.76
CA ALA A 147 -8.12 -3.65 14.86
C ALA A 147 -7.15 -2.74 15.61
N LEU A 148 -6.58 -1.73 14.94
CA LEU A 148 -5.63 -0.80 15.54
C LEU A 148 -6.31 0.40 16.22
N ALA A 149 -7.39 0.91 15.65
CA ALA A 149 -7.94 2.19 16.06
C ALA A 149 -9.49 2.28 16.12
N GLY A 150 -10.21 1.22 15.75
CA GLY A 150 -11.68 1.21 15.67
C GLY A 150 -12.21 1.71 14.33
N GLU A 151 -13.50 1.46 14.07
CA GLU A 151 -14.16 1.90 12.82
C GLU A 151 -14.23 3.43 12.70
N GLU A 152 -14.31 4.12 13.82
CA GLU A 152 -14.33 5.58 13.91
C GLU A 152 -13.06 6.26 13.39
N ALA A 153 -11.99 5.50 13.22
CA ALA A 153 -10.76 5.99 12.58
C ALA A 153 -10.88 6.12 11.06
N ILE A 154 -11.91 5.52 10.46
CA ILE A 154 -12.12 5.54 9.00
C ILE A 154 -12.96 6.77 8.64
N ASP A 155 -12.35 7.73 7.96
CA ASP A 155 -13.07 8.87 7.41
C ASP A 155 -13.66 8.59 6.01
N GLN A 156 -14.31 9.60 5.45
CA GLN A 156 -14.95 9.48 4.14
C GLN A 156 -13.95 9.14 3.01
N ALA A 157 -12.76 9.75 2.99
CA ALA A 157 -11.76 9.50 1.95
C ALA A 157 -11.19 8.07 2.05
N MET A 158 -10.91 7.62 3.28
CA MET A 158 -10.51 6.23 3.52
C MET A 158 -11.61 5.25 3.12
N ALA A 159 -12.87 5.51 3.49
CA ALA A 159 -14.00 4.65 3.15
C ALA A 159 -14.19 4.55 1.63
N GLU A 160 -14.08 5.68 0.91
CA GLU A 160 -14.11 5.72 -0.55
C GLU A 160 -13.00 4.84 -1.16
N ALA A 161 -11.76 5.01 -0.70
CA ALA A 161 -10.61 4.25 -1.19
C ALA A 161 -10.77 2.75 -0.95
N LEU A 162 -11.15 2.34 0.27
CA LEU A 162 -11.39 0.95 0.63
C LEU A 162 -12.55 0.35 -0.19
N TYR A 163 -13.63 1.11 -0.37
CA TYR A 163 -14.78 0.66 -1.15
C TYR A 163 -14.40 0.42 -2.62
N VAL A 164 -13.65 1.34 -3.22
CA VAL A 164 -13.17 1.18 -4.61
C VAL A 164 -12.34 -0.09 -4.75
N GLY A 165 -11.40 -0.34 -3.85
CA GLY A 165 -10.59 -1.54 -3.89
C GLY A 165 -11.42 -2.81 -3.80
N ILE A 166 -12.28 -2.93 -2.80
CA ILE A 166 -13.15 -4.09 -2.61
C ILE A 166 -14.08 -4.28 -3.82
N MET A 167 -14.68 -3.19 -4.32
CA MET A 167 -15.61 -3.24 -5.44
C MET A 167 -14.94 -3.70 -6.73
N THR A 168 -13.75 -3.19 -7.04
CA THR A 168 -13.05 -3.53 -8.28
C THR A 168 -12.57 -4.97 -8.28
N ASP A 169 -12.00 -5.43 -7.17
CA ASP A 169 -11.43 -6.77 -7.07
C ASP A 169 -12.49 -7.88 -7.00
N THR A 170 -13.65 -7.57 -6.43
CA THR A 170 -14.80 -8.51 -6.40
C THR A 170 -15.64 -8.46 -7.67
N GLY A 171 -15.23 -7.72 -8.71
CA GLY A 171 -16.03 -7.53 -9.92
C GLY A 171 -17.42 -6.97 -9.62
N ASN A 172 -17.47 -5.88 -8.82
CA ASN A 172 -18.72 -5.28 -8.35
C ASN A 172 -19.59 -6.28 -7.54
N PHE A 173 -18.92 -7.02 -6.63
CA PHE A 173 -19.54 -8.06 -5.78
C PHE A 173 -20.15 -9.23 -6.57
N SER A 174 -19.67 -9.48 -7.79
CA SER A 174 -20.14 -10.56 -8.65
C SER A 174 -19.31 -11.84 -8.51
N PHE A 175 -18.09 -11.74 -7.98
CA PHE A 175 -17.24 -12.90 -7.68
C PHE A 175 -17.46 -13.35 -6.23
N SER A 176 -17.63 -14.65 -6.06
CA SER A 176 -17.84 -15.30 -4.75
C SER A 176 -16.59 -16.04 -4.31
#